data_62c5829b9a3824ba97390e4ed7cb2c4a
#
_entry.id   62c5829b9a3824ba97390e4ed7cb2c4a
#
_cell.length_a   1.000
_cell.length_b   1.000
_cell.length_c   1.000
_cell.angle_alpha   90.00
_cell.angle_beta   90.00
_cell.angle_gamma   90.00
#
_symmetry.space_group_name_H-M   'P 1'
#
loop_
_entity.id
_entity.type
_entity.pdbx_description
1 polymer ?
#
loop_
_entity_poly.entity_id
_entity_poly.type
_entity_poly.pdbx_seq_one_letter_code
_entity_poly.pdbx_strand_id
1 'polypeptide(L)'
;MQQQNIQPFLKNLVLIGGGHSHAIALKMFAMNPLPGIRITLITSNSYTPYSGMLPGHIAGFYTHERCHIDLRKLASFAQAQLYIDCVTGIDLKNNRVICANRPDVSFDLLSIDIGSTPAIISVPGATKYAIPAKPVGNLLHHWYELVEKISYNPQKPVKIGIVGGGAGGVELALSMLGNLQQYEPNLDIHLFGKDKRLMPNANPLLGNLLRRIFIKRGIIVHLGETVCQIAPEGDIENYIVICESGKTVECNYIFWVTQASAPKWLESTGITTDKRGFILVNDNLQSLSHPQVFAAGDIATVKNHPRAKAGVFAVRQGKPLFENLRRSLLGKTLKKYVPQKDYLSLIGTGDGSAIATRGSFTLPPSTLLWHWKDYIDRKFMDKFRDLPEMGNGALGIGHRAWEGKQTIQNLQMPCAGCGSKVGGNVLETVLRRIQLEQPVNQREDIIIGLNSPDDAAVMKVPTGKVMVQTIDYFTSLINDPYIFAQITVNHCLSDIFAMGAIPTSVLALATIPYGKSSTVEETLFQLLSGALKQLNQAQVSLIGGHTIQGDKLAFGLSCNGLADE
;
A
#
# COMPACT_ATOMS: atom_id res chain seq x y z
N MET A 1 21.94 13.69 30.22
CA MET A 1 21.55 12.73 29.16
C MET A 1 20.49 11.82 29.75
N GLN A 2 19.22 12.02 29.39
CA GLN A 2 18.14 11.15 29.85
C GLN A 2 18.22 9.85 29.05
N GLN A 3 18.42 8.74 29.75
CA GLN A 3 18.38 7.38 29.18
C GLN A 3 16.99 7.14 28.60
N GLN A 4 16.90 7.02 27.29
CA GLN A 4 15.69 6.50 26.63
C GLN A 4 15.56 5.02 26.98
N ASN A 5 14.54 4.65 27.76
CA ASN A 5 14.17 3.26 28.00
C ASN A 5 13.67 2.64 26.69
N ILE A 6 14.56 2.02 25.95
CA ILE A 6 14.23 1.32 24.70
C ILE A 6 13.58 0.01 25.09
N GLN A 7 12.28 -0.11 24.76
CA GLN A 7 11.56 -1.36 24.99
C GLN A 7 11.74 -2.28 23.77
N PRO A 8 12.08 -3.55 23.98
CA PRO A 8 12.27 -4.50 22.89
C PRO A 8 10.94 -4.74 22.14
N PHE A 9 11.02 -4.99 20.83
CA PHE A 9 9.85 -5.37 20.04
C PHE A 9 9.39 -6.78 20.41
N LEU A 10 8.13 -6.88 20.86
CA LEU A 10 7.51 -8.12 21.34
C LEU A 10 6.52 -8.73 20.34
N LYS A 11 5.85 -7.89 19.52
CA LYS A 11 4.86 -8.33 18.53
C LYS A 11 4.95 -7.53 17.24
N ASN A 12 4.63 -8.19 16.13
CA ASN A 12 4.59 -7.63 14.79
C ASN A 12 3.13 -7.44 14.35
N LEU A 13 2.71 -6.19 14.14
CA LEU A 13 1.46 -5.84 13.49
C LEU A 13 1.75 -5.53 12.02
N VAL A 14 1.23 -6.34 11.11
CA VAL A 14 1.34 -6.09 9.67
C VAL A 14 0.02 -5.55 9.12
N LEU A 15 0.10 -4.46 8.36
CA LEU A 15 -1.02 -3.82 7.67
C LEU A 15 -0.81 -4.01 6.16
N ILE A 16 -1.72 -4.71 5.49
CA ILE A 16 -1.68 -4.87 4.03
C ILE A 16 -2.61 -3.85 3.39
N GLY A 17 -2.04 -2.97 2.56
CA GLY A 17 -2.76 -1.92 1.85
C GLY A 17 -2.82 -0.60 2.60
N GLY A 18 -2.65 0.49 1.85
CA GLY A 18 -2.70 1.87 2.34
C GLY A 18 -4.11 2.48 2.32
N GLY A 19 -5.18 1.68 2.50
CA GLY A 19 -6.56 2.17 2.49
C GLY A 19 -6.87 3.18 3.60
N HIS A 20 -8.02 3.84 3.51
CA HIS A 20 -8.39 4.92 4.44
C HIS A 20 -8.48 4.46 5.90
N SER A 21 -8.92 3.20 6.14
CA SER A 21 -8.99 2.66 7.50
C SER A 21 -7.59 2.50 8.11
N HIS A 22 -6.62 2.03 7.32
CA HIS A 22 -5.22 1.90 7.74
C HIS A 22 -4.55 3.26 7.91
N ALA A 23 -4.80 4.23 7.02
CA ALA A 23 -4.25 5.58 7.17
C ALA A 23 -4.70 6.22 8.50
N ILE A 24 -5.99 6.08 8.86
CA ILE A 24 -6.52 6.55 10.14
C ILE A 24 -5.91 5.77 11.31
N ALA A 25 -5.83 4.44 11.21
CA ALA A 25 -5.26 3.61 12.26
C ALA A 25 -3.78 3.93 12.52
N LEU A 26 -2.97 4.10 11.46
CA LEU A 26 -1.57 4.52 11.56
C LEU A 26 -1.42 5.87 12.27
N LYS A 27 -2.21 6.88 11.86
CA LYS A 27 -2.21 8.17 12.56
C LYS A 27 -2.54 8.03 14.04
N MET A 28 -3.54 7.19 14.37
CA MET A 28 -3.94 6.96 15.75
C MET A 28 -2.88 6.20 16.55
N PHE A 29 -2.14 5.26 15.94
CA PHE A 29 -0.99 4.61 16.55
C PHE A 29 0.15 5.60 16.81
N ALA A 30 0.42 6.53 15.87
CA ALA A 30 1.40 7.59 16.07
C ALA A 30 1.07 8.47 17.28
N MET A 31 -0.20 8.86 17.40
CA MET A 31 -0.66 9.70 18.52
C MET A 31 -0.80 8.95 19.85
N ASN A 32 -0.94 7.63 19.80
CA ASN A 32 -1.09 6.75 20.97
C ASN A 32 -0.21 5.50 20.76
N PRO A 33 1.11 5.64 20.79
CA PRO A 33 2.01 4.53 20.53
C PRO A 33 1.81 3.39 21.54
N LEU A 34 2.07 2.19 21.09
CA LEU A 34 2.00 1.00 21.91
C LEU A 34 3.43 0.41 22.01
N PRO A 35 4.08 0.57 23.16
CA PRO A 35 5.45 0.10 23.34
C PRO A 35 5.57 -1.40 23.08
N GLY A 36 6.68 -1.83 22.49
CA GLY A 36 6.95 -3.23 22.15
C GLY A 36 6.21 -3.74 20.91
N ILE A 37 5.48 -2.89 20.17
CA ILE A 37 4.83 -3.27 18.93
C ILE A 37 5.56 -2.68 17.73
N ARG A 38 6.00 -3.54 16.82
CA ARG A 38 6.50 -3.15 15.51
C ARG A 38 5.33 -3.12 14.53
N ILE A 39 5.14 -2.00 13.86
CA ILE A 39 4.11 -1.84 12.84
C ILE A 39 4.80 -1.84 11.47
N THR A 40 4.30 -2.67 10.54
CA THR A 40 4.75 -2.70 9.15
C THR A 40 3.56 -2.47 8.23
N LEU A 41 3.63 -1.46 7.38
CA LEU A 41 2.67 -1.24 6.29
C LEU A 41 3.26 -1.77 4.99
N ILE A 42 2.56 -2.70 4.34
CA ILE A 42 2.91 -3.23 3.01
C ILE A 42 1.89 -2.69 2.01
N THR A 43 2.33 -1.99 0.98
CA THR A 43 1.46 -1.37 -0.02
C THR A 43 2.17 -1.25 -1.36
N SER A 44 1.44 -1.39 -2.47
CA SER A 44 2.00 -1.23 -3.82
C SER A 44 2.36 0.21 -4.19
N ASN A 45 1.82 1.21 -3.47
CA ASN A 45 2.03 2.62 -3.77
C ASN A 45 2.33 3.42 -2.51
N SER A 46 3.20 4.41 -2.64
CA SER A 46 3.55 5.35 -1.56
C SER A 46 2.48 6.42 -1.29
N TYR A 47 1.51 6.53 -2.18
CA TYR A 47 0.38 7.46 -2.07
C TYR A 47 -0.93 6.71 -2.13
N THR A 48 -1.92 7.14 -1.33
CA THR A 48 -3.28 6.62 -1.42
C THR A 48 -4.27 7.74 -1.75
N PRO A 49 -5.05 7.61 -2.83
CA PRO A 49 -6.01 8.63 -3.23
C PRO A 49 -7.21 8.67 -2.28
N TYR A 50 -7.65 9.86 -1.92
CA TYR A 50 -8.90 10.04 -1.21
C TYR A 50 -10.07 10.03 -2.20
N SER A 51 -10.86 8.97 -2.17
CA SER A 51 -11.95 8.73 -3.12
C SER A 51 -13.00 9.84 -3.17
N GLY A 52 -13.19 10.59 -2.07
CA GLY A 52 -14.10 11.75 -2.03
C GLY A 52 -13.63 12.93 -2.87
N MET A 53 -12.32 13.12 -3.03
CA MET A 53 -11.75 14.23 -3.81
C MET A 53 -11.37 13.84 -5.24
N LEU A 54 -11.30 12.55 -5.55
CA LEU A 54 -10.86 12.06 -6.86
C LEU A 54 -11.70 12.63 -8.04
N PRO A 55 -13.04 12.69 -7.98
CA PRO A 55 -13.84 13.33 -9.03
C PRO A 55 -13.48 14.82 -9.21
N GLY A 56 -13.28 15.54 -8.12
CA GLY A 56 -12.85 16.93 -8.16
C GLY A 56 -11.44 17.12 -8.72
N HIS A 57 -10.52 16.16 -8.50
CA HIS A 57 -9.20 16.17 -9.11
C HIS A 57 -9.28 15.96 -10.63
N ILE A 58 -10.08 15.01 -11.10
CA ILE A 58 -10.34 14.79 -12.53
C ILE A 58 -10.97 16.02 -13.18
N ALA A 59 -11.86 16.71 -12.46
CA ALA A 59 -12.45 17.97 -12.92
C ALA A 59 -11.51 19.19 -12.85
N GLY A 60 -10.27 19.04 -12.32
CA GLY A 60 -9.27 20.10 -12.26
C GLY A 60 -9.33 21.00 -11.01
N PHE A 61 -10.21 20.72 -10.03
CA PHE A 61 -10.33 21.53 -8.81
C PHE A 61 -9.25 21.24 -7.75
N TYR A 62 -8.57 20.10 -7.82
CA TYR A 62 -7.56 19.70 -6.85
C TYR A 62 -6.28 19.25 -7.55
N THR A 63 -5.13 19.60 -6.96
CA THR A 63 -3.84 19.03 -7.37
C THR A 63 -3.71 17.58 -6.86
N HIS A 64 -2.76 16.82 -7.42
CA HIS A 64 -2.46 15.46 -6.99
C HIS A 64 -2.17 15.39 -5.49
N GLU A 65 -1.32 16.27 -4.96
CA GLU A 65 -0.92 16.29 -3.55
C GLU A 65 -2.09 16.59 -2.61
N ARG A 66 -3.11 17.35 -3.08
CA ARG A 66 -4.28 17.69 -2.27
C ARG A 66 -5.24 16.53 -2.09
N CYS A 67 -5.30 15.61 -3.05
CA CYS A 67 -6.22 14.47 -3.02
C CYS A 67 -5.56 13.13 -2.67
N HIS A 68 -4.24 13.11 -2.38
CA HIS A 68 -3.51 11.91 -2.00
C HIS A 68 -2.89 12.04 -0.61
N ILE A 69 -2.97 10.95 0.17
CA ILE A 69 -2.27 10.81 1.45
C ILE A 69 -0.88 10.26 1.17
N ASP A 70 0.18 10.95 1.59
CA ASP A 70 1.55 10.44 1.53
C ASP A 70 1.78 9.43 2.67
N LEU A 71 1.82 8.16 2.31
CA LEU A 71 2.02 7.05 3.25
C LEU A 71 3.44 7.01 3.82
N ARG A 72 4.44 7.60 3.13
CA ARG A 72 5.81 7.69 3.65
C ARG A 72 5.86 8.62 4.85
N LYS A 73 5.26 9.80 4.72
CA LYS A 73 5.15 10.76 5.83
C LYS A 73 4.35 10.18 6.99
N LEU A 74 3.25 9.51 6.67
CA LEU A 74 2.38 8.91 7.69
C LEU A 74 3.05 7.73 8.40
N ALA A 75 3.75 6.85 7.68
CA ALA A 75 4.51 5.75 8.27
C ALA A 75 5.67 6.27 9.13
N SER A 76 6.41 7.27 8.65
CA SER A 76 7.47 7.93 9.43
C SER A 76 6.90 8.54 10.72
N PHE A 77 5.78 9.25 10.65
CA PHE A 77 5.10 9.81 11.82
C PHE A 77 4.64 8.72 12.80
N ALA A 78 4.21 7.57 12.31
CA ALA A 78 3.81 6.43 13.13
C ALA A 78 4.99 5.56 13.59
N GLN A 79 6.22 5.88 13.21
CA GLN A 79 7.42 5.05 13.40
C GLN A 79 7.21 3.62 12.87
N ALA A 80 6.40 3.49 11.83
CA ALA A 80 6.11 2.22 11.17
C ALA A 80 7.11 1.96 10.03
N GLN A 81 7.39 0.68 9.79
CA GLN A 81 8.09 0.25 8.58
C GLN A 81 7.14 0.39 7.38
N LEU A 82 7.64 0.92 6.28
CA LEU A 82 6.88 1.02 5.03
C LEU A 82 7.57 0.18 3.95
N TYR A 83 6.87 -0.87 3.50
CA TYR A 83 7.32 -1.75 2.44
C TYR A 83 6.52 -1.49 1.17
N ILE A 84 7.17 -0.96 0.14
CA ILE A 84 6.54 -0.73 -1.16
C ILE A 84 6.67 -2.01 -1.97
N ASP A 85 5.64 -2.85 -1.92
CA ASP A 85 5.55 -4.11 -2.67
C ASP A 85 4.10 -4.56 -2.82
N CYS A 86 3.88 -5.50 -3.74
CA CYS A 86 2.60 -6.17 -3.94
C CYS A 86 2.51 -7.45 -3.12
N VAL A 87 1.42 -7.59 -2.36
CA VAL A 87 1.11 -8.84 -1.68
C VAL A 87 0.42 -9.78 -2.67
N THR A 88 0.93 -11.00 -2.79
CA THR A 88 0.45 -12.05 -3.70
C THR A 88 -0.23 -13.20 -2.98
N GLY A 89 -0.05 -13.31 -1.65
CA GLY A 89 -0.65 -14.37 -0.85
C GLY A 89 -0.45 -14.18 0.65
N ILE A 90 -1.02 -15.07 1.44
CA ILE A 90 -0.83 -15.14 2.90
C ILE A 90 -0.72 -16.61 3.28
N ASP A 91 0.37 -16.98 3.93
CA ASP A 91 0.53 -18.28 4.60
C ASP A 91 0.05 -18.14 6.05
N LEU A 92 -1.20 -18.54 6.28
CA LEU A 92 -1.83 -18.45 7.61
C LEU A 92 -1.32 -19.52 8.58
N LYS A 93 -0.74 -20.61 8.09
CA LYS A 93 -0.17 -21.68 8.91
C LYS A 93 1.12 -21.19 9.60
N ASN A 94 1.95 -20.45 8.87
CA ASN A 94 3.22 -19.93 9.34
C ASN A 94 3.14 -18.44 9.72
N ASN A 95 1.96 -17.81 9.61
CA ASN A 95 1.72 -16.38 9.84
C ASN A 95 2.68 -15.49 9.03
N ARG A 96 2.70 -15.68 7.71
CA ARG A 96 3.53 -14.92 6.77
C ARG A 96 2.70 -14.26 5.68
N VAL A 97 3.07 -13.06 5.30
CA VAL A 97 2.57 -12.34 4.13
C VAL A 97 3.54 -12.58 2.98
N ILE A 98 3.04 -13.13 1.88
CA ILE A 98 3.83 -13.43 0.68
C ILE A 98 3.86 -12.18 -0.21
N CYS A 99 5.07 -11.71 -0.50
CA CYS A 99 5.36 -10.52 -1.29
C CYS A 99 5.90 -10.88 -2.67
N ALA A 100 5.72 -9.99 -3.66
CA ALA A 100 6.13 -10.24 -5.04
C ALA A 100 7.65 -10.09 -5.25
N ASN A 101 8.29 -9.09 -4.61
CA ASN A 101 9.65 -8.68 -4.96
C ASN A 101 10.61 -8.65 -3.76
N ARG A 102 10.17 -9.17 -2.64
CA ARG A 102 10.93 -9.25 -1.39
C ARG A 102 10.61 -10.56 -0.65
N PRO A 103 11.41 -10.95 0.35
CA PRO A 103 11.10 -12.09 1.21
C PRO A 103 9.77 -11.90 1.95
N ASP A 104 9.13 -13.03 2.31
CA ASP A 104 7.91 -13.06 3.10
C ASP A 104 8.06 -12.32 4.43
N VAL A 105 6.97 -11.70 4.89
CA VAL A 105 6.96 -10.89 6.12
C VAL A 105 6.14 -11.59 7.21
N SER A 106 6.75 -11.86 8.35
CA SER A 106 6.09 -12.52 9.49
C SER A 106 5.19 -11.56 10.28
N PHE A 107 4.08 -12.05 10.83
CA PHE A 107 3.16 -11.27 11.66
C PHE A 107 2.67 -12.03 12.89
N ASP A 108 2.40 -11.31 13.98
CA ASP A 108 1.60 -11.79 15.11
C ASP A 108 0.13 -11.38 14.97
N LEU A 109 -0.11 -10.23 14.33
CA LEU A 109 -1.44 -9.71 14.00
C LEU A 109 -1.43 -9.10 12.61
N LEU A 110 -2.46 -9.39 11.81
CA LEU A 110 -2.60 -8.94 10.43
C LEU A 110 -3.86 -8.10 10.27
N SER A 111 -3.77 -7.03 9.49
CA SER A 111 -4.95 -6.26 9.05
C SER A 111 -4.89 -6.00 7.55
N ILE A 112 -6.03 -6.08 6.87
CA ILE A 112 -6.14 -5.99 5.41
C ILE A 112 -7.09 -4.85 5.04
N ASP A 113 -6.58 -3.83 4.29
CA ASP A 113 -7.35 -2.69 3.75
C ASP A 113 -6.82 -2.31 2.36
N ILE A 114 -6.97 -3.23 1.41
CA ILE A 114 -6.49 -3.12 0.01
C ILE A 114 -7.54 -2.56 -0.95
N GLY A 115 -8.71 -2.18 -0.44
CA GLY A 115 -9.81 -1.72 -1.27
C GLY A 115 -10.47 -2.85 -2.06
N SER A 116 -10.91 -2.56 -3.29
CA SER A 116 -11.56 -3.49 -4.20
C SER A 116 -11.10 -3.26 -5.63
N THR A 117 -11.28 -4.25 -6.49
CA THR A 117 -11.00 -4.18 -7.93
C THR A 117 -12.31 -4.17 -8.73
N PRO A 118 -12.37 -3.61 -9.95
CA PRO A 118 -13.54 -3.75 -10.81
C PRO A 118 -13.72 -5.19 -11.28
N ALA A 119 -14.97 -5.64 -11.43
CA ALA A 119 -15.28 -6.94 -12.00
C ALA A 119 -15.19 -6.90 -13.54
N ILE A 120 -13.98 -6.93 -14.09
CA ILE A 120 -13.71 -6.83 -15.54
C ILE A 120 -13.69 -8.21 -16.23
N ILE A 121 -13.39 -9.26 -15.50
CA ILE A 121 -12.83 -10.54 -16.02
C ILE A 121 -13.82 -11.33 -16.88
N SER A 122 -15.10 -11.06 -16.81
CA SER A 122 -16.14 -11.82 -17.52
C SER A 122 -16.55 -11.24 -18.88
N VAL A 123 -16.08 -10.06 -19.24
CA VAL A 123 -16.46 -9.40 -20.51
C VAL A 123 -15.32 -9.50 -21.52
N PRO A 124 -15.51 -10.21 -22.65
CA PRO A 124 -14.51 -10.33 -23.70
C PRO A 124 -14.01 -8.95 -24.17
N GLY A 125 -12.69 -8.82 -24.25
CA GLY A 125 -12.00 -7.60 -24.65
C GLY A 125 -11.89 -6.51 -23.57
N ALA A 126 -12.70 -6.54 -22.50
CA ALA A 126 -12.67 -5.50 -21.47
C ALA A 126 -11.31 -5.41 -20.75
N THR A 127 -10.68 -6.55 -20.45
CA THR A 127 -9.34 -6.57 -19.81
C THR A 127 -8.25 -5.95 -20.68
N LYS A 128 -8.40 -6.02 -22.01
CA LYS A 128 -7.39 -5.55 -22.95
C LYS A 128 -7.59 -4.09 -23.39
N TYR A 129 -8.85 -3.67 -23.52
CA TYR A 129 -9.21 -2.42 -24.19
C TYR A 129 -9.89 -1.40 -23.28
N ALA A 130 -10.30 -1.80 -22.06
CA ALA A 130 -10.89 -0.86 -21.12
C ALA A 130 -9.91 -0.47 -20.01
N ILE A 131 -9.99 0.78 -19.58
CA ILE A 131 -9.23 1.37 -18.48
C ILE A 131 -10.04 1.17 -17.20
N PRO A 132 -9.56 0.34 -16.25
CA PRO A 132 -10.27 0.13 -15.01
C PRO A 132 -10.17 1.36 -14.10
N ALA A 133 -11.28 1.73 -13.43
CA ALA A 133 -11.29 2.83 -12.46
C ALA A 133 -10.49 2.53 -11.18
N LYS A 134 -10.11 1.28 -10.97
CA LYS A 134 -9.25 0.82 -9.87
C LYS A 134 -8.24 -0.21 -10.40
N PRO A 135 -6.97 -0.18 -9.93
CA PRO A 135 -6.42 0.79 -8.97
C PRO A 135 -6.37 2.21 -9.53
N VAL A 136 -6.60 3.20 -8.63
CA VAL A 136 -6.74 4.61 -9.05
C VAL A 136 -5.49 5.17 -9.72
N GLY A 137 -4.29 4.70 -9.36
CA GLY A 137 -3.06 5.13 -10.01
C GLY A 137 -3.05 4.86 -11.52
N ASN A 138 -3.58 3.71 -11.95
CA ASN A 138 -3.70 3.37 -13.37
C ASN A 138 -4.74 4.24 -14.09
N LEU A 139 -5.87 4.49 -13.45
CA LEU A 139 -6.88 5.42 -13.96
C LEU A 139 -6.29 6.82 -14.19
N LEU A 140 -5.55 7.35 -13.20
CA LEU A 140 -4.96 8.68 -13.28
C LEU A 140 -3.86 8.78 -14.34
N HIS A 141 -3.06 7.73 -14.51
CA HIS A 141 -2.04 7.67 -15.57
C HIS A 141 -2.69 7.84 -16.94
N HIS A 142 -3.68 7.01 -17.29
CA HIS A 142 -4.39 7.13 -18.57
C HIS A 142 -5.22 8.41 -18.68
N TRP A 143 -5.71 8.95 -17.56
CA TRP A 143 -6.40 10.25 -17.55
C TRP A 143 -5.45 11.37 -17.95
N TYR A 144 -4.23 11.41 -17.41
CA TYR A 144 -3.25 12.44 -17.76
C TYR A 144 -2.78 12.31 -19.21
N GLU A 145 -2.55 11.10 -19.70
CA GLU A 145 -2.25 10.85 -21.13
C GLU A 145 -3.38 11.34 -22.04
N LEU A 146 -4.63 11.08 -21.66
CA LEU A 146 -5.80 11.54 -22.42
C LEU A 146 -5.87 13.06 -22.46
N VAL A 147 -5.73 13.75 -21.31
CA VAL A 147 -5.77 15.22 -21.23
C VAL A 147 -4.62 15.82 -22.07
N GLU A 148 -3.43 15.25 -21.98
CA GLU A 148 -2.28 15.70 -22.77
C GLU A 148 -2.54 15.55 -24.27
N LYS A 149 -3.00 14.38 -24.73
CA LYS A 149 -3.32 14.14 -26.16
C LYS A 149 -4.36 15.10 -26.70
N ILE A 150 -5.44 15.35 -25.94
CA ILE A 150 -6.50 16.28 -26.35
C ILE A 150 -5.98 17.73 -26.42
N SER A 151 -5.15 18.14 -25.44
CA SER A 151 -4.61 19.49 -25.41
C SER A 151 -3.64 19.79 -26.58
N TYR A 152 -2.91 18.77 -27.05
CA TYR A 152 -2.00 18.90 -28.20
C TYR A 152 -2.72 18.86 -29.56
N ASN A 153 -3.87 18.22 -29.68
CA ASN A 153 -4.58 18.08 -30.94
C ASN A 153 -6.11 18.28 -30.81
N PRO A 154 -6.58 19.51 -30.52
CA PRO A 154 -7.96 19.81 -30.14
C PRO A 154 -8.99 19.68 -31.29
N GLN A 155 -8.59 19.29 -32.50
CA GLN A 155 -9.49 19.21 -33.67
C GLN A 155 -10.02 17.80 -33.98
N LYS A 156 -9.57 16.77 -33.25
CA LYS A 156 -10.03 15.39 -33.47
C LYS A 156 -11.15 15.04 -32.50
N PRO A 157 -12.39 14.79 -32.99
CA PRO A 157 -13.49 14.39 -32.12
C PRO A 157 -13.11 13.22 -31.22
N VAL A 158 -13.40 13.32 -29.92
CA VAL A 158 -13.07 12.28 -28.92
C VAL A 158 -14.36 11.70 -28.36
N LYS A 159 -14.49 10.36 -28.46
CA LYS A 159 -15.62 9.62 -27.91
C LYS A 159 -15.16 8.82 -26.69
N ILE A 160 -15.71 9.08 -25.51
CA ILE A 160 -15.39 8.41 -24.26
C ILE A 160 -16.55 7.54 -23.81
N GLY A 161 -16.32 6.23 -23.67
CA GLY A 161 -17.27 5.30 -23.08
C GLY A 161 -17.01 5.13 -21.58
N ILE A 162 -18.04 5.22 -20.76
CA ILE A 162 -17.97 4.94 -19.31
C ILE A 162 -18.94 3.82 -19.00
N VAL A 163 -18.44 2.68 -18.56
CA VAL A 163 -19.24 1.49 -18.26
C VAL A 163 -19.48 1.40 -16.75
N GLY A 164 -20.72 1.71 -16.33
CA GLY A 164 -21.15 1.67 -14.94
C GLY A 164 -22.02 2.86 -14.53
N GLY A 165 -23.32 2.68 -14.36
CA GLY A 165 -24.30 3.72 -13.97
C GLY A 165 -24.40 4.01 -12.47
N GLY A 166 -23.42 3.56 -11.66
CA GLY A 166 -23.31 3.83 -10.23
C GLY A 166 -22.64 5.18 -9.92
N ALA A 167 -22.40 5.46 -8.62
CA ALA A 167 -21.81 6.74 -8.16
C ALA A 167 -20.49 7.06 -8.87
N GLY A 168 -19.56 6.09 -8.93
CA GLY A 168 -18.26 6.31 -9.55
C GLY A 168 -18.34 6.67 -11.04
N GLY A 169 -19.19 5.99 -11.82
CA GLY A 169 -19.35 6.30 -13.25
C GLY A 169 -20.05 7.63 -13.49
N VAL A 170 -21.05 7.96 -12.67
CA VAL A 170 -21.75 9.25 -12.72
C VAL A 170 -20.80 10.41 -12.44
N GLU A 171 -20.04 10.34 -11.34
CA GLU A 171 -19.08 11.40 -10.98
C GLU A 171 -17.94 11.47 -12.00
N LEU A 172 -17.45 10.33 -12.49
CA LEU A 172 -16.38 10.29 -13.50
C LEU A 172 -16.83 10.98 -14.79
N ALA A 173 -18.04 10.66 -15.31
CA ALA A 173 -18.59 11.28 -16.51
C ALA A 173 -18.70 12.80 -16.40
N LEU A 174 -19.28 13.28 -15.28
CA LEU A 174 -19.45 14.71 -15.04
C LEU A 174 -18.10 15.43 -14.85
N SER A 175 -17.15 14.79 -14.20
CA SER A 175 -15.84 15.37 -13.94
C SER A 175 -14.97 15.43 -15.19
N MET A 176 -14.98 14.38 -16.01
CA MET A 176 -14.27 14.36 -17.31
C MET A 176 -14.84 15.41 -18.24
N LEU A 177 -16.18 15.50 -18.35
CA LEU A 177 -16.80 16.54 -19.14
C LEU A 177 -16.41 17.94 -18.67
N GLY A 178 -16.48 18.22 -17.36
CA GLY A 178 -16.13 19.51 -16.78
C GLY A 178 -14.70 19.94 -17.04
N ASN A 179 -13.77 19.00 -17.10
CA ASN A 179 -12.36 19.28 -17.44
C ASN A 179 -12.16 19.43 -18.94
N LEU A 180 -12.62 18.46 -19.74
CA LEU A 180 -12.27 18.36 -21.16
C LEU A 180 -13.01 19.36 -22.05
N GLN A 181 -14.20 19.85 -21.66
CA GLN A 181 -14.96 20.85 -22.44
C GLN A 181 -14.17 22.12 -22.79
N GLN A 182 -13.17 22.47 -21.99
CA GLN A 182 -12.32 23.63 -22.26
C GLN A 182 -11.31 23.40 -23.40
N TYR A 183 -11.01 22.13 -23.72
CA TYR A 183 -10.03 21.74 -24.74
C TYR A 183 -10.69 21.21 -26.01
N GLU A 184 -11.81 20.50 -25.88
CA GLU A 184 -12.46 19.79 -26.98
C GLU A 184 -13.97 20.05 -26.98
N PRO A 185 -14.49 20.96 -27.84
CA PRO A 185 -15.92 21.24 -27.95
C PRO A 185 -16.74 20.08 -28.56
N ASN A 186 -16.09 19.17 -29.32
CA ASN A 186 -16.75 18.02 -29.97
C ASN A 186 -16.55 16.73 -29.16
N LEU A 187 -16.58 16.82 -27.84
CA LEU A 187 -16.45 15.70 -26.93
C LEU A 187 -17.76 14.96 -26.75
N ASP A 188 -17.80 13.67 -27.09
CA ASP A 188 -18.92 12.78 -26.83
C ASP A 188 -18.61 11.87 -25.63
N ILE A 189 -19.42 11.97 -24.58
CA ILE A 189 -19.35 11.06 -23.43
C ILE A 189 -20.57 10.14 -23.42
N HIS A 190 -20.33 8.83 -23.49
CA HIS A 190 -21.33 7.78 -23.44
C HIS A 190 -21.26 7.06 -22.08
N LEU A 191 -22.36 7.04 -21.33
CA LEU A 191 -22.47 6.27 -20.09
C LEU A 191 -23.36 5.05 -20.29
N PHE A 192 -22.83 3.86 -20.03
CA PHE A 192 -23.54 2.58 -20.10
C PHE A 192 -23.94 2.10 -18.71
N GLY A 193 -25.20 1.81 -18.50
CA GLY A 193 -25.74 1.28 -17.26
C GLY A 193 -26.69 0.12 -17.48
N LYS A 194 -26.42 -1.05 -16.87
CA LYS A 194 -27.30 -2.23 -16.96
C LYS A 194 -28.70 -2.00 -16.37
N ASP A 195 -28.79 -1.11 -15.40
CA ASP A 195 -30.05 -0.79 -14.73
C ASP A 195 -30.84 0.28 -15.53
N LYS A 196 -32.16 0.26 -15.40
CA LYS A 196 -33.06 1.23 -16.09
C LYS A 196 -32.97 2.66 -15.55
N ARG A 197 -32.15 2.91 -14.53
CA ARG A 197 -31.92 4.25 -13.93
C ARG A 197 -30.47 4.42 -13.47
N LEU A 198 -30.01 5.67 -13.44
CA LEU A 198 -28.77 6.03 -12.81
C LEU A 198 -28.87 5.85 -11.29
N MET A 199 -27.75 5.46 -10.66
CA MET A 199 -27.67 5.27 -9.20
C MET A 199 -28.77 4.34 -8.67
N PRO A 200 -28.90 3.09 -9.14
CA PRO A 200 -30.06 2.22 -8.88
C PRO A 200 -30.31 1.96 -7.39
N ASN A 201 -29.26 1.99 -6.58
CA ASN A 201 -29.31 1.77 -5.12
C ASN A 201 -29.57 3.05 -4.30
N ALA A 202 -29.69 4.21 -4.97
CA ALA A 202 -29.99 5.48 -4.34
C ALA A 202 -31.48 5.85 -4.50
N ASN A 203 -31.87 6.97 -3.87
CA ASN A 203 -33.19 7.54 -4.00
C ASN A 203 -33.57 7.77 -5.50
N PRO A 204 -34.76 7.37 -5.96
CA PRO A 204 -35.23 7.60 -7.34
C PRO A 204 -35.18 9.07 -7.80
N LEU A 205 -35.42 10.02 -6.89
CA LEU A 205 -35.31 11.45 -7.20
C LEU A 205 -33.92 11.84 -7.66
N LEU A 206 -32.89 11.29 -7.04
CA LEU A 206 -31.51 11.51 -7.44
C LEU A 206 -31.23 11.00 -8.85
N GLY A 207 -31.68 9.78 -9.19
CA GLY A 207 -31.48 9.21 -10.53
C GLY A 207 -32.15 10.06 -11.62
N ASN A 208 -33.36 10.53 -11.37
CA ASN A 208 -34.08 11.41 -12.30
C ASN A 208 -33.42 12.79 -12.45
N LEU A 209 -32.93 13.35 -11.35
CA LEU A 209 -32.19 14.62 -11.36
C LEU A 209 -30.90 14.49 -12.18
N LEU A 210 -30.11 13.45 -11.92
CA LEU A 210 -28.85 13.16 -12.66
C LEU A 210 -29.12 12.96 -14.15
N ARG A 211 -30.18 12.24 -14.52
CA ARG A 211 -30.56 12.05 -15.93
C ARG A 211 -30.85 13.39 -16.62
N ARG A 212 -31.56 14.31 -15.95
CA ARG A 212 -31.84 15.67 -16.50
C ARG A 212 -30.52 16.45 -16.67
N ILE A 213 -29.61 16.37 -15.71
CA ILE A 213 -28.30 17.04 -15.79
C ILE A 213 -27.51 16.48 -16.97
N PHE A 214 -27.47 15.15 -17.14
CA PHE A 214 -26.72 14.50 -18.23
C PHE A 214 -27.26 14.95 -19.60
N ILE A 215 -28.57 14.91 -19.79
CA ILE A 215 -29.21 15.36 -21.05
C ILE A 215 -28.86 16.84 -21.30
N LYS A 216 -29.01 17.70 -20.27
CA LYS A 216 -28.72 19.15 -20.41
C LYS A 216 -27.26 19.42 -20.79
N ARG A 217 -26.34 18.54 -20.40
CA ARG A 217 -24.89 18.68 -20.64
C ARG A 217 -24.37 17.88 -21.85
N GLY A 218 -25.27 17.25 -22.62
CA GLY A 218 -24.87 16.48 -23.79
C GLY A 218 -24.28 15.11 -23.52
N ILE A 219 -24.32 14.60 -22.27
CA ILE A 219 -23.85 13.23 -21.97
C ILE A 219 -24.90 12.23 -22.47
N ILE A 220 -24.48 11.29 -23.31
CA ILE A 220 -25.34 10.28 -23.90
C ILE A 220 -25.46 9.09 -22.95
N VAL A 221 -26.68 8.80 -22.48
CA VAL A 221 -26.92 7.79 -21.46
C VAL A 221 -27.63 6.58 -22.06
N HIS A 222 -26.98 5.40 -21.91
CA HIS A 222 -27.51 4.11 -22.34
C HIS A 222 -27.90 3.29 -21.10
N LEU A 223 -29.18 3.39 -20.69
CA LEU A 223 -29.75 2.67 -19.54
C LEU A 223 -30.46 1.39 -19.97
N GLY A 224 -30.37 0.34 -19.13
CA GLY A 224 -30.83 -1.00 -19.43
C GLY A 224 -29.93 -1.73 -20.42
N GLU A 225 -28.72 -1.21 -20.65
CA GLU A 225 -27.72 -1.75 -21.56
C GLU A 225 -26.59 -2.44 -20.79
N THR A 226 -26.50 -3.74 -20.91
CA THR A 226 -25.37 -4.52 -20.39
C THR A 226 -24.30 -4.63 -21.46
N VAL A 227 -23.11 -4.11 -21.20
CA VAL A 227 -21.96 -4.29 -22.10
C VAL A 227 -21.51 -5.75 -22.02
N CYS A 228 -21.52 -6.45 -23.16
CA CYS A 228 -21.16 -7.87 -23.26
C CYS A 228 -19.83 -8.12 -23.99
N GLN A 229 -19.34 -7.15 -24.77
CA GLN A 229 -18.05 -7.26 -25.47
C GLN A 229 -17.46 -5.89 -25.77
N ILE A 230 -16.12 -5.81 -25.83
CA ILE A 230 -15.37 -4.71 -26.41
C ILE A 230 -14.47 -5.28 -27.52
N ALA A 231 -14.55 -4.73 -28.71
CA ALA A 231 -13.75 -5.14 -29.86
C ALA A 231 -12.99 -3.97 -30.45
N PRO A 232 -11.79 -4.19 -31.01
CA PRO A 232 -11.10 -3.15 -31.81
C PRO A 232 -11.84 -2.91 -33.12
N GLU A 233 -11.84 -1.69 -33.62
CA GLU A 233 -12.42 -1.32 -34.91
C GLU A 233 -11.40 -0.56 -35.75
N GLY A 234 -10.93 -1.19 -36.83
CA GLY A 234 -10.00 -0.58 -37.79
C GLY A 234 -8.67 -0.18 -37.19
N ASP A 235 -8.39 1.13 -37.23
CA ASP A 235 -7.14 1.72 -36.82
C ASP A 235 -6.92 1.79 -35.29
N ILE A 236 -5.68 2.10 -34.92
CA ILE A 236 -5.22 2.24 -33.53
C ILE A 236 -6.10 3.24 -32.75
N GLU A 237 -6.56 2.84 -31.56
CA GLU A 237 -7.38 3.63 -30.61
C GLU A 237 -8.86 3.85 -31.01
N ASN A 238 -9.46 2.96 -31.81
CA ASN A 238 -10.89 2.89 -32.00
C ASN A 238 -11.42 1.54 -31.51
N TYR A 239 -12.45 1.58 -30.69
CA TYR A 239 -13.07 0.39 -30.10
C TYR A 239 -14.58 0.45 -30.24
N ILE A 240 -15.23 -0.70 -30.42
CA ILE A 240 -16.68 -0.83 -30.39
C ILE A 240 -17.08 -1.44 -29.04
N VAL A 241 -17.94 -0.73 -28.33
CA VAL A 241 -18.67 -1.24 -27.17
C VAL A 241 -19.94 -1.93 -27.67
N ILE A 242 -20.10 -3.22 -27.38
CA ILE A 242 -21.23 -4.05 -27.80
C ILE A 242 -22.06 -4.39 -26.58
N CYS A 243 -23.39 -4.14 -26.65
CA CYS A 243 -24.34 -4.44 -25.62
C CYS A 243 -25.15 -5.72 -25.94
N GLU A 244 -25.69 -6.38 -24.90
CA GLU A 244 -26.57 -7.55 -25.04
C GLU A 244 -27.80 -7.32 -25.93
N SER A 245 -28.28 -6.09 -26.01
CA SER A 245 -29.37 -5.66 -26.89
C SER A 245 -29.02 -5.67 -28.38
N GLY A 246 -27.74 -5.87 -28.74
CA GLY A 246 -27.22 -5.68 -30.09
C GLY A 246 -26.81 -4.24 -30.41
N LYS A 247 -26.97 -3.31 -29.51
CA LYS A 247 -26.52 -1.93 -29.67
C LYS A 247 -24.98 -1.88 -29.70
N THR A 248 -24.44 -1.11 -30.63
CA THR A 248 -22.99 -0.86 -30.76
C THR A 248 -22.71 0.64 -30.65
N VAL A 249 -21.58 1.00 -30.01
CA VAL A 249 -21.12 2.39 -29.89
C VAL A 249 -19.62 2.44 -30.05
N GLU A 250 -19.14 3.26 -30.96
CA GLU A 250 -17.71 3.54 -31.15
C GLU A 250 -17.19 4.44 -30.04
N CYS A 251 -16.01 4.10 -29.48
CA CYS A 251 -15.33 4.88 -28.46
C CYS A 251 -13.81 4.86 -28.70
N ASN A 252 -13.13 5.98 -28.43
CA ASN A 252 -11.67 6.05 -28.44
C ASN A 252 -11.08 5.59 -27.10
N TYR A 253 -11.78 5.88 -26.00
CA TYR A 253 -11.39 5.50 -24.65
C TYR A 253 -12.56 4.89 -23.92
N ILE A 254 -12.33 3.81 -23.18
CA ILE A 254 -13.39 3.13 -22.42
C ILE A 254 -12.96 3.00 -20.97
N PHE A 255 -13.68 3.67 -20.07
CA PHE A 255 -13.43 3.59 -18.62
C PHE A 255 -14.40 2.60 -17.97
N TRP A 256 -13.84 1.64 -17.22
CA TRP A 256 -14.62 0.57 -16.61
C TRP A 256 -14.83 0.81 -15.12
N VAL A 257 -16.08 1.13 -14.74
CA VAL A 257 -16.46 1.55 -13.37
C VAL A 257 -17.58 0.66 -12.82
N THR A 258 -17.52 -0.63 -13.10
CA THR A 258 -18.54 -1.59 -12.66
C THR A 258 -18.36 -2.03 -11.22
N GLN A 259 -19.22 -2.98 -10.78
CA GLN A 259 -19.23 -3.48 -9.41
C GLN A 259 -17.85 -3.92 -8.92
N ALA A 260 -17.61 -3.65 -7.63
CA ALA A 260 -16.41 -4.05 -6.93
C ALA A 260 -16.33 -5.58 -6.75
N SER A 261 -15.15 -6.15 -6.97
CA SER A 261 -14.77 -7.52 -6.63
C SER A 261 -13.53 -7.53 -5.74
N ALA A 262 -13.25 -8.65 -5.09
CA ALA A 262 -12.01 -8.84 -4.36
C ALA A 262 -10.91 -9.35 -5.29
N PRO A 263 -9.62 -9.11 -4.97
CA PRO A 263 -8.50 -9.73 -5.68
C PRO A 263 -8.54 -11.26 -5.56
N LYS A 264 -8.28 -11.97 -6.65
CA LYS A 264 -8.37 -13.45 -6.71
C LYS A 264 -7.43 -14.17 -5.75
N TRP A 265 -6.26 -13.61 -5.45
CA TRP A 265 -5.30 -14.25 -4.56
C TRP A 265 -5.83 -14.50 -3.14
N LEU A 266 -6.88 -13.75 -2.71
CA LEU A 266 -7.52 -13.98 -1.42
C LEU A 266 -8.23 -15.35 -1.33
N GLU A 267 -8.73 -15.88 -2.44
CA GLU A 267 -9.43 -17.18 -2.47
C GLU A 267 -8.51 -18.33 -2.04
N SER A 268 -7.21 -18.23 -2.38
CA SER A 268 -6.21 -19.25 -2.03
C SER A 268 -5.69 -19.19 -0.59
N THR A 269 -6.02 -18.12 0.17
CA THR A 269 -5.48 -17.92 1.53
C THR A 269 -6.15 -18.75 2.62
N GLY A 270 -7.37 -19.27 2.38
CA GLY A 270 -8.18 -19.94 3.39
C GLY A 270 -8.95 -18.99 4.34
N ILE A 271 -8.84 -17.66 4.15
CA ILE A 271 -9.67 -16.69 4.87
C ILE A 271 -11.11 -16.80 4.36
N THR A 272 -12.08 -16.87 5.28
CA THR A 272 -13.50 -16.95 4.89
C THR A 272 -13.95 -15.68 4.18
N THR A 273 -14.51 -15.85 2.97
CA THR A 273 -14.99 -14.75 2.12
C THR A 273 -16.50 -14.90 1.80
N ASP A 274 -17.10 -13.82 1.31
CA ASP A 274 -18.44 -13.86 0.71
C ASP A 274 -18.38 -14.34 -0.75
N LYS A 275 -19.55 -14.52 -1.40
CA LYS A 275 -19.67 -15.00 -2.79
C LYS A 275 -18.93 -14.13 -3.84
N ARG A 276 -18.49 -12.92 -3.47
CA ARG A 276 -17.73 -12.00 -4.33
C ARG A 276 -16.25 -11.92 -3.94
N GLY A 277 -15.79 -12.81 -3.05
CA GLY A 277 -14.42 -12.89 -2.58
C GLY A 277 -14.06 -11.90 -1.46
N PHE A 278 -14.97 -11.07 -0.97
CA PHE A 278 -14.68 -10.13 0.12
C PHE A 278 -14.56 -10.85 1.47
N ILE A 279 -13.58 -10.44 2.26
CA ILE A 279 -13.31 -11.04 3.57
C ILE A 279 -14.52 -10.85 4.49
N LEU A 280 -15.06 -11.94 5.02
CA LEU A 280 -16.12 -11.91 6.01
C LEU A 280 -15.54 -11.64 7.40
N VAL A 281 -15.98 -10.52 8.00
CA VAL A 281 -15.60 -10.13 9.35
C VAL A 281 -16.81 -10.08 10.28
N ASN A 282 -16.55 -10.28 11.58
CA ASN A 282 -17.54 -10.08 12.63
C ASN A 282 -17.72 -8.58 12.93
N ASP A 283 -18.57 -8.27 13.91
CA ASP A 283 -18.84 -6.89 14.34
C ASP A 283 -17.59 -6.18 14.92
N ASN A 284 -16.50 -6.89 15.17
CA ASN A 284 -15.26 -6.32 15.68
C ASN A 284 -14.23 -6.05 14.56
N LEU A 285 -14.61 -6.20 13.28
CA LEU A 285 -13.73 -6.15 12.10
C LEU A 285 -12.68 -7.26 12.06
N GLN A 286 -12.88 -8.35 12.81
CA GLN A 286 -12.01 -9.51 12.89
C GLN A 286 -12.55 -10.62 11.96
N SER A 287 -11.66 -11.31 11.25
CA SER A 287 -12.02 -12.43 10.37
C SER A 287 -12.81 -13.51 11.11
N LEU A 288 -13.78 -14.12 10.42
CA LEU A 288 -14.57 -15.20 11.00
C LEU A 288 -13.79 -16.51 11.16
N SER A 289 -12.76 -16.71 10.35
CA SER A 289 -11.97 -17.96 10.34
C SER A 289 -10.65 -17.87 11.11
N HIS A 290 -10.04 -16.67 11.20
CA HIS A 290 -8.70 -16.49 11.75
C HIS A 290 -8.67 -15.27 12.71
N PRO A 291 -8.60 -15.50 14.03
CA PRO A 291 -8.68 -14.43 15.02
C PRO A 291 -7.50 -13.45 14.98
N GLN A 292 -6.36 -13.85 14.42
CA GLN A 292 -5.20 -12.97 14.21
C GLN A 292 -5.33 -12.08 12.96
N VAL A 293 -6.43 -12.20 12.18
CA VAL A 293 -6.64 -11.43 10.96
C VAL A 293 -7.81 -10.47 11.12
N PHE A 294 -7.60 -9.21 10.79
CA PHE A 294 -8.61 -8.15 10.71
C PHE A 294 -8.75 -7.66 9.27
N ALA A 295 -9.91 -7.14 8.91
CA ALA A 295 -10.08 -6.48 7.62
C ALA A 295 -11.06 -5.31 7.72
N ALA A 296 -10.82 -4.26 6.91
CA ALA A 296 -11.63 -3.06 6.86
C ALA A 296 -11.69 -2.47 5.44
N GLY A 297 -12.50 -1.45 5.25
CA GLY A 297 -12.71 -0.82 3.95
C GLY A 297 -13.47 -1.70 2.97
N ASP A 298 -13.26 -1.47 1.67
CA ASP A 298 -14.01 -2.15 0.63
C ASP A 298 -13.75 -3.65 0.57
N ILE A 299 -12.58 -4.13 1.04
CA ILE A 299 -12.23 -5.55 1.04
C ILE A 299 -13.01 -6.35 2.09
N ALA A 300 -13.57 -5.71 3.11
CA ALA A 300 -14.27 -6.37 4.21
C ALA A 300 -15.79 -6.32 4.05
N THR A 301 -16.48 -7.42 4.38
CA THR A 301 -17.93 -7.48 4.55
C THR A 301 -18.27 -7.84 5.99
N VAL A 302 -18.87 -6.90 6.73
CA VAL A 302 -19.36 -7.17 8.10
C VAL A 302 -20.59 -8.07 8.00
N LYS A 303 -20.47 -9.31 8.49
CA LYS A 303 -21.47 -10.37 8.31
C LYS A 303 -22.88 -9.96 8.72
N ASN A 304 -23.01 -9.35 9.92
CA ASN A 304 -24.32 -8.96 10.47
C ASN A 304 -24.85 -7.64 9.91
N HIS A 305 -23.99 -6.85 9.27
CA HIS A 305 -24.29 -5.50 8.81
C HIS A 305 -23.69 -5.21 7.43
N PRO A 306 -24.03 -5.99 6.37
CA PRO A 306 -23.48 -5.75 5.04
C PRO A 306 -23.82 -4.36 4.53
N ARG A 307 -22.85 -3.68 3.92
CA ARG A 307 -22.98 -2.32 3.36
C ARG A 307 -22.41 -2.25 1.95
N ALA A 308 -22.81 -1.23 1.21
CA ALA A 308 -22.19 -0.91 -0.07
C ALA A 308 -20.71 -0.59 0.13
N LYS A 309 -19.88 -0.92 -0.87
CA LYS A 309 -18.45 -0.62 -0.89
C LYS A 309 -18.28 0.87 -1.23
N ALA A 310 -18.08 1.69 -0.20
CA ALA A 310 -17.98 3.14 -0.33
C ALA A 310 -17.00 3.72 0.70
N GLY A 311 -16.23 4.74 0.29
CA GLY A 311 -15.17 5.35 1.11
C GLY A 311 -15.62 5.85 2.48
N VAL A 312 -16.89 6.27 2.62
CA VAL A 312 -17.44 6.70 3.92
C VAL A 312 -17.41 5.60 4.97
N PHE A 313 -17.62 4.34 4.59
CA PHE A 313 -17.53 3.21 5.53
C PHE A 313 -16.08 2.90 5.87
N ALA A 314 -15.17 2.93 4.89
CA ALA A 314 -13.74 2.76 5.14
C ALA A 314 -13.20 3.81 6.13
N VAL A 315 -13.53 5.09 5.93
CA VAL A 315 -13.16 6.18 6.85
C VAL A 315 -13.70 5.93 8.27
N ARG A 316 -14.95 5.51 8.40
CA ARG A 316 -15.59 5.28 9.72
C ARG A 316 -15.11 4.02 10.42
N GLN A 317 -14.60 3.05 9.69
CA GLN A 317 -13.99 1.84 10.25
C GLN A 317 -12.59 2.09 10.82
N GLY A 318 -11.89 3.15 10.43
CA GLY A 318 -10.49 3.39 10.83
C GLY A 318 -10.31 3.46 12.36
N LYS A 319 -11.14 4.24 13.08
CA LYS A 319 -11.06 4.31 14.56
C LYS A 319 -11.43 3.00 15.25
N PRO A 320 -12.57 2.34 14.95
CA PRO A 320 -12.88 1.01 15.47
C PRO A 320 -11.80 -0.04 15.18
N LEU A 321 -11.22 -0.03 13.99
CA LEU A 321 -10.13 -0.92 13.62
C LEU A 321 -8.90 -0.68 14.52
N PHE A 322 -8.45 0.57 14.64
CA PHE A 322 -7.35 0.92 15.54
C PHE A 322 -7.60 0.43 16.97
N GLU A 323 -8.79 0.72 17.53
CA GLU A 323 -9.14 0.31 18.89
C GLU A 323 -9.08 -1.22 19.04
N ASN A 324 -9.58 -1.98 18.07
CA ASN A 324 -9.61 -3.43 18.12
C ASN A 324 -8.25 -4.06 17.86
N LEU A 325 -7.44 -3.54 16.95
CA LEU A 325 -6.05 -3.97 16.78
C LEU A 325 -5.27 -3.76 18.09
N ARG A 326 -5.38 -2.59 18.71
CA ARG A 326 -4.73 -2.28 19.99
C ARG A 326 -5.20 -3.20 21.10
N ARG A 327 -6.51 -3.47 21.19
CA ARG A 327 -7.09 -4.36 22.20
C ARG A 327 -6.63 -5.81 22.01
N SER A 328 -6.58 -6.28 20.78
CA SER A 328 -6.07 -7.62 20.44
C SER A 328 -4.61 -7.79 20.84
N LEU A 329 -3.75 -6.80 20.52
CA LEU A 329 -2.34 -6.80 20.91
C LEU A 329 -2.14 -6.85 22.44
N LEU A 330 -3.05 -6.22 23.18
CA LEU A 330 -3.06 -6.19 24.65
C LEU A 330 -3.83 -7.36 25.30
N GLY A 331 -4.38 -8.31 24.54
CA GLY A 331 -5.20 -9.40 25.07
C GLY A 331 -6.52 -8.94 25.70
N LYS A 332 -7.06 -7.77 25.30
CA LYS A 332 -8.31 -7.20 25.84
C LYS A 332 -9.50 -7.56 24.96
N THR A 333 -10.69 -7.62 25.57
CA THR A 333 -11.97 -7.85 24.86
C THR A 333 -12.18 -6.82 23.76
N LEU A 334 -12.55 -7.27 22.55
CA LEU A 334 -12.79 -6.41 21.39
C LEU A 334 -14.12 -5.64 21.53
N LYS A 335 -14.21 -4.49 20.85
CA LYS A 335 -15.40 -3.64 20.82
C LYS A 335 -16.19 -3.83 19.53
N LYS A 336 -17.51 -3.90 19.64
CA LYS A 336 -18.40 -3.98 18.49
C LYS A 336 -18.44 -2.66 17.71
N TYR A 337 -18.42 -2.76 16.39
CA TYR A 337 -18.67 -1.71 15.43
C TYR A 337 -19.98 -1.98 14.70
N VAL A 338 -20.94 -1.06 14.79
CA VAL A 338 -22.19 -1.12 14.05
C VAL A 338 -22.19 0.02 13.02
N PRO A 339 -22.13 -0.30 11.72
CA PRO A 339 -22.14 0.73 10.68
C PRO A 339 -23.49 1.42 10.62
N GLN A 340 -23.50 2.74 10.38
CA GLN A 340 -24.73 3.50 10.18
C GLN A 340 -25.53 2.98 8.99
N LYS A 341 -26.86 3.17 9.06
CA LYS A 341 -27.78 2.81 7.97
C LYS A 341 -27.69 3.83 6.82
N ASP A 342 -27.73 5.12 7.14
CA ASP A 342 -27.77 6.22 6.18
C ASP A 342 -26.55 7.14 6.34
N TYR A 343 -26.09 7.69 5.25
CA TYR A 343 -25.03 8.69 5.23
C TYR A 343 -25.35 9.80 4.24
N LEU A 344 -24.81 10.99 4.49
CA LEU A 344 -24.84 12.08 3.55
C LEU A 344 -23.87 11.77 2.41
N SER A 345 -24.38 11.78 1.18
CA SER A 345 -23.59 11.70 -0.05
C SER A 345 -23.61 13.07 -0.74
N LEU A 346 -22.44 13.61 -1.01
CA LEU A 346 -22.24 14.86 -1.76
C LEU A 346 -21.59 14.48 -3.09
N ILE A 347 -22.37 14.53 -4.16
CA ILE A 347 -21.98 14.12 -5.51
C ILE A 347 -21.58 15.36 -6.29
N GLY A 348 -20.29 15.46 -6.66
CA GLY A 348 -19.79 16.55 -7.49
C GLY A 348 -20.33 16.46 -8.92
N THR A 349 -20.70 17.61 -9.49
CA THR A 349 -21.21 17.69 -10.86
C THR A 349 -20.18 18.15 -11.89
N GLY A 350 -18.91 18.29 -11.52
CA GLY A 350 -17.80 18.60 -12.42
C GLY A 350 -17.69 20.08 -12.84
N ASP A 351 -18.59 20.95 -12.38
CA ASP A 351 -18.69 22.38 -12.73
C ASP A 351 -18.64 23.32 -11.51
N GLY A 352 -18.10 22.86 -10.39
CA GLY A 352 -18.10 23.62 -9.14
C GLY A 352 -19.45 23.58 -8.41
N SER A 353 -20.32 22.63 -8.73
CA SER A 353 -21.58 22.37 -8.02
C SER A 353 -21.60 20.95 -7.46
N ALA A 354 -22.45 20.69 -6.46
CA ALA A 354 -22.68 19.37 -5.92
C ALA A 354 -24.15 19.14 -5.56
N ILE A 355 -24.57 17.87 -5.63
CA ILE A 355 -25.87 17.37 -5.20
C ILE A 355 -25.70 16.76 -3.81
N ALA A 356 -26.60 17.07 -2.88
CA ALA A 356 -26.64 16.40 -1.59
C ALA A 356 -27.81 15.41 -1.52
N THR A 357 -27.53 14.17 -1.04
CA THR A 357 -28.57 13.18 -0.83
C THR A 357 -28.36 12.41 0.48
N ARG A 358 -29.46 12.12 1.19
CA ARG A 358 -29.47 11.27 2.38
C ARG A 358 -30.85 10.61 2.53
N GLY A 359 -30.89 9.28 2.56
CA GLY A 359 -32.14 8.53 2.60
C GLY A 359 -33.07 8.92 1.44
N SER A 360 -34.27 9.37 1.74
CA SER A 360 -35.25 9.85 0.73
C SER A 360 -35.04 11.31 0.32
N PHE A 361 -34.14 12.04 0.93
CA PHE A 361 -33.96 13.48 0.69
C PHE A 361 -32.89 13.74 -0.36
N THR A 362 -33.16 14.63 -1.33
CA THR A 362 -32.21 15.04 -2.36
C THR A 362 -32.37 16.53 -2.62
N LEU A 363 -31.25 17.27 -2.49
CA LEU A 363 -31.17 18.69 -2.83
C LEU A 363 -30.58 18.86 -4.24
N PRO A 364 -31.06 19.81 -5.02
CA PRO A 364 -30.56 20.08 -6.36
C PRO A 364 -29.09 20.56 -6.33
N PRO A 365 -28.38 20.52 -7.47
CA PRO A 365 -26.99 20.97 -7.52
C PRO A 365 -26.90 22.47 -7.17
N SER A 366 -25.89 22.78 -6.32
CA SER A 366 -25.56 24.18 -6.00
C SER A 366 -24.07 24.31 -5.67
N THR A 367 -23.54 25.52 -5.85
CA THR A 367 -22.18 25.91 -5.49
C THR A 367 -21.97 25.90 -3.96
N LEU A 368 -23.00 26.20 -3.18
CA LEU A 368 -22.94 26.10 -1.71
C LEU A 368 -22.70 24.66 -1.25
N LEU A 369 -23.36 23.69 -1.88
CA LEU A 369 -23.14 22.28 -1.58
C LEU A 369 -21.75 21.81 -2.02
N TRP A 370 -21.19 22.38 -3.09
CA TRP A 370 -19.81 22.14 -3.49
C TRP A 370 -18.83 22.67 -2.45
N HIS A 371 -18.99 23.91 -2.00
CA HIS A 371 -18.15 24.48 -0.95
C HIS A 371 -18.24 23.69 0.36
N TRP A 372 -19.43 23.20 0.70
CA TRP A 372 -19.60 22.31 1.86
C TRP A 372 -18.89 20.97 1.69
N LYS A 373 -18.99 20.36 0.50
CA LYS A 373 -18.25 19.15 0.14
C LYS A 373 -16.73 19.39 0.26
N ASP A 374 -16.24 20.45 -0.39
CA ASP A 374 -14.83 20.83 -0.39
C ASP A 374 -14.30 21.05 1.04
N TYR A 375 -15.06 21.74 1.89
CA TYR A 375 -14.70 21.93 3.30
C TYR A 375 -14.56 20.60 4.06
N ILE A 376 -15.51 19.68 3.88
CA ILE A 376 -15.48 18.35 4.54
C ILE A 376 -14.26 17.55 4.06
N ASP A 377 -14.02 17.52 2.76
CA ASP A 377 -12.96 16.75 2.15
C ASP A 377 -11.58 17.31 2.52
N ARG A 378 -11.39 18.63 2.46
CA ARG A 378 -10.14 19.30 2.91
C ARG A 378 -9.89 19.03 4.40
N LYS A 379 -10.89 19.21 5.24
CA LYS A 379 -10.78 18.94 6.68
C LYS A 379 -10.39 17.51 6.99
N PHE A 380 -10.80 16.56 6.14
CA PHE A 380 -10.35 15.17 6.25
C PHE A 380 -8.88 15.02 5.86
N MET A 381 -8.47 15.59 4.71
CA MET A 381 -7.11 15.47 4.19
C MET A 381 -6.08 16.23 5.02
N ASP A 382 -6.43 17.38 5.60
CA ASP A 382 -5.56 18.16 6.49
C ASP A 382 -5.10 17.34 7.71
N LYS A 383 -5.88 16.34 8.12
CA LYS A 383 -5.45 15.41 9.19
C LYS A 383 -4.18 14.63 8.83
N PHE A 384 -3.89 14.43 7.55
CA PHE A 384 -2.74 13.65 7.08
C PHE A 384 -1.63 14.52 6.50
N ARG A 385 -1.96 15.74 6.07
CA ARG A 385 -0.99 16.70 5.56
C ARG A 385 -0.29 17.43 6.70
N ASP A 386 -1.07 17.94 7.65
CA ASP A 386 -0.60 18.73 8.78
C ASP A 386 -0.36 17.79 9.99
N LEU A 387 0.63 16.89 9.84
CA LEU A 387 1.04 16.03 10.93
C LEU A 387 1.84 16.87 11.93
N PRO A 388 1.54 16.80 13.24
CA PRO A 388 2.31 17.53 14.24
C PRO A 388 3.77 17.08 14.21
N GLU A 389 4.71 18.04 14.32
CA GLU A 389 6.10 17.69 14.52
C GLU A 389 6.23 16.95 15.85
N MET A 390 6.73 15.72 15.78
CA MET A 390 7.09 14.98 16.99
C MET A 390 8.36 15.63 17.53
N GLY A 391 8.20 16.66 18.36
CA GLY A 391 9.31 17.25 19.09
C GLY A 391 10.05 16.17 19.88
N ASN A 392 11.37 16.28 19.98
CA ASN A 392 12.21 15.37 20.76
C ASN A 392 11.78 15.19 22.24
N GLY A 393 10.74 15.91 22.69
CA GLY A 393 10.11 15.83 24.00
C GLY A 393 8.75 15.11 24.06
N ALA A 394 8.12 14.76 22.93
CA ALA A 394 6.80 14.10 22.92
C ALA A 394 6.85 12.60 23.30
N LEU A 395 8.02 12.03 23.47
CA LEU A 395 8.23 10.71 24.11
C LEU A 395 8.00 10.75 25.65
N GLY A 396 7.70 11.94 26.21
CA GLY A 396 7.62 12.15 27.67
C GLY A 396 6.24 12.26 28.29
N ILE A 397 5.13 12.28 27.53
CA ILE A 397 3.79 12.46 28.13
C ILE A 397 2.90 11.23 27.86
N GLY A 398 3.12 10.20 28.62
CA GLY A 398 2.33 8.97 28.60
C GLY A 398 2.69 8.01 29.71
N HIS A 399 3.48 8.44 30.69
CA HIS A 399 3.70 7.69 31.92
C HIS A 399 2.50 7.79 32.87
N ARG A 400 1.34 7.26 32.47
CA ARG A 400 0.47 6.61 33.45
C ARG A 400 0.86 5.14 33.44
N ALA A 401 1.51 4.77 34.53
CA ALA A 401 2.03 3.47 34.80
C ALA A 401 1.04 2.38 34.40
N TRP A 402 1.48 1.49 33.51
CA TRP A 402 0.88 0.18 33.39
C TRP A 402 1.36 -0.63 34.59
N GLU A 403 0.57 -0.68 35.65
CA GLU A 403 0.75 -1.60 36.76
C GLU A 403 0.37 -3.01 36.30
N GLY A 404 1.25 -3.61 35.54
CA GLY A 404 1.33 -5.02 35.27
C GLY A 404 2.71 -5.46 35.67
N LYS A 405 2.86 -5.92 36.91
CA LYS A 405 4.08 -6.48 37.45
C LYS A 405 4.59 -7.64 36.58
N GLN A 406 5.45 -7.34 35.64
CA GLN A 406 6.61 -8.14 35.28
C GLN A 406 7.76 -7.17 35.06
N THR A 407 8.41 -6.87 36.16
CA THR A 407 9.69 -6.18 36.19
C THR A 407 10.69 -7.07 35.48
N ILE A 408 10.97 -6.81 34.20
CA ILE A 408 12.21 -7.25 33.60
C ILE A 408 13.28 -6.31 34.18
N GLN A 409 13.70 -6.61 35.40
CA GLN A 409 14.94 -6.16 35.97
C GLN A 409 16.05 -6.93 35.24
N ASN A 410 16.54 -6.35 34.16
CA ASN A 410 17.88 -6.54 33.64
C ASN A 410 18.08 -5.55 32.49
N LEU A 411 18.14 -4.27 32.83
CA LEU A 411 18.69 -3.25 31.96
C LEU A 411 20.20 -3.38 31.99
N GLN A 412 20.66 -4.17 31.06
CA GLN A 412 22.05 -4.43 30.76
C GLN A 412 22.79 -3.15 30.36
N MET A 413 24.05 -3.13 30.61
CA MET A 413 24.96 -2.10 30.16
C MET A 413 24.77 -1.80 28.66
N PRO A 414 24.95 -0.55 28.22
CA PRO A 414 24.77 -0.16 26.81
C PRO A 414 25.70 -0.90 25.83
N CYS A 415 26.73 -1.53 26.32
CA CYS A 415 27.61 -2.40 25.57
C CYS A 415 28.03 -3.59 26.45
N ALA A 416 27.65 -4.78 26.02
CA ALA A 416 28.01 -6.03 26.68
C ALA A 416 29.22 -6.74 25.99
N GLY A 417 29.94 -6.06 25.10
CA GLY A 417 31.01 -6.67 24.29
C GLY A 417 30.48 -7.88 23.50
N CYS A 418 31.15 -9.03 23.63
CA CYS A 418 30.68 -10.28 23.01
C CYS A 418 29.30 -10.74 23.50
N GLY A 419 28.82 -10.25 24.64
CA GLY A 419 27.45 -10.51 25.13
C GLY A 419 26.33 -9.78 24.37
N SER A 420 26.67 -8.80 23.52
CA SER A 420 25.69 -8.13 22.63
C SER A 420 25.42 -8.89 21.33
N LYS A 421 26.14 -9.97 21.06
CA LYS A 421 25.96 -10.76 19.84
C LYS A 421 24.52 -11.26 19.75
N VAL A 422 23.98 -11.29 18.53
CA VAL A 422 22.73 -11.99 18.24
C VAL A 422 22.91 -13.46 18.63
N GLY A 423 21.93 -14.05 19.31
CA GLY A 423 22.02 -15.43 19.76
C GLY A 423 22.36 -16.39 18.61
N GLY A 424 23.29 -17.31 18.85
CA GLY A 424 23.83 -18.22 17.82
C GLY A 424 22.74 -19.02 17.10
N ASN A 425 21.70 -19.46 17.83
CA ASN A 425 20.55 -20.14 17.25
C ASN A 425 19.75 -19.26 16.27
N VAL A 426 19.61 -17.97 16.55
CA VAL A 426 18.93 -16.99 15.67
C VAL A 426 19.76 -16.79 14.40
N LEU A 427 21.06 -16.56 14.54
CA LEU A 427 21.96 -16.38 13.40
C LEU A 427 22.01 -17.63 12.52
N GLU A 428 22.12 -18.81 13.10
CA GLU A 428 22.12 -20.09 12.37
C GLU A 428 20.80 -20.30 11.60
N THR A 429 19.65 -19.99 12.23
CA THR A 429 18.35 -20.08 11.56
C THR A 429 18.25 -19.15 10.35
N VAL A 430 18.74 -17.92 10.49
CA VAL A 430 18.76 -16.93 9.39
C VAL A 430 19.69 -17.40 8.28
N LEU A 431 20.91 -17.82 8.58
CA LEU A 431 21.86 -18.27 7.55
C LEU A 431 21.35 -19.49 6.80
N ARG A 432 20.73 -20.46 7.48
CA ARG A 432 20.09 -21.62 6.84
C ARG A 432 18.96 -21.21 5.93
N ARG A 433 18.10 -20.30 6.36
CA ARG A 433 16.99 -19.78 5.55
C ARG A 433 17.52 -19.03 4.32
N ILE A 434 18.56 -18.24 4.47
CA ILE A 434 19.26 -17.55 3.37
C ILE A 434 19.79 -18.55 2.34
N GLN A 435 20.47 -19.61 2.77
CA GLN A 435 21.00 -20.63 1.86
C GLN A 435 19.91 -21.35 1.06
N LEU A 436 18.69 -21.49 1.64
CA LEU A 436 17.56 -22.12 0.97
C LEU A 436 16.82 -21.18 -0.01
N GLU A 437 16.70 -19.92 0.34
CA GLU A 437 15.85 -18.96 -0.41
C GLU A 437 16.67 -18.06 -1.36
N GLN A 438 17.98 -17.94 -1.16
CA GLN A 438 18.87 -17.08 -1.94
C GLN A 438 20.09 -17.84 -2.43
N PRO A 439 20.45 -17.75 -3.73
CA PRO A 439 21.73 -18.27 -4.19
C PRO A 439 22.86 -17.47 -3.54
N VAL A 440 23.85 -18.16 -3.02
CA VAL A 440 25.09 -17.56 -2.52
C VAL A 440 26.18 -17.80 -3.55
N ASN A 441 26.80 -16.74 -4.05
CA ASN A 441 27.93 -16.85 -4.97
C ASN A 441 29.10 -17.57 -4.30
N GLN A 442 29.51 -18.68 -4.89
CA GLN A 442 30.68 -19.45 -4.46
C GLN A 442 31.84 -19.13 -5.41
N ARG A 443 32.93 -18.62 -4.85
CA ARG A 443 34.16 -18.33 -5.60
C ARG A 443 35.24 -19.34 -5.21
N GLU A 444 36.02 -19.78 -6.19
CA GLU A 444 37.10 -20.78 -5.97
C GLU A 444 38.27 -20.24 -5.14
N ASP A 445 38.44 -18.93 -5.09
CA ASP A 445 39.48 -18.26 -4.29
C ASP A 445 39.13 -18.14 -2.79
N ILE A 446 37.89 -18.46 -2.37
CA ILE A 446 37.47 -18.51 -0.98
C ILE A 446 37.75 -19.91 -0.40
N ILE A 447 38.66 -19.98 0.58
CA ILE A 447 39.02 -21.23 1.24
C ILE A 447 38.14 -21.50 2.46
N ILE A 448 37.90 -20.45 3.29
CA ILE A 448 37.01 -20.49 4.45
C ILE A 448 36.01 -19.32 4.33
N GLY A 449 34.73 -19.62 4.42
CA GLY A 449 33.62 -18.65 4.30
C GLY A 449 32.33 -19.22 4.88
N LEU A 450 31.18 -18.70 4.47
CA LEU A 450 29.85 -19.08 5.03
C LEU A 450 29.46 -20.54 4.85
N ASN A 451 30.03 -21.25 3.87
CA ASN A 451 29.75 -22.69 3.66
C ASN A 451 30.46 -23.60 4.68
N SER A 452 31.54 -23.13 5.25
CA SER A 452 32.33 -23.79 6.27
C SER A 452 32.85 -22.72 7.26
N PRO A 453 31.90 -22.15 8.07
CA PRO A 453 32.22 -20.98 8.89
C PRO A 453 33.20 -21.33 9.98
N ASP A 454 34.18 -20.44 10.17
CA ASP A 454 35.18 -20.47 11.24
C ASP A 454 35.30 -19.04 11.83
N ASP A 455 36.25 -18.82 12.74
CA ASP A 455 36.48 -17.53 13.39
C ASP A 455 36.85 -16.41 12.41
N ALA A 456 37.43 -16.76 11.24
CA ALA A 456 37.78 -15.83 10.17
C ALA A 456 37.57 -16.45 8.77
N ALA A 457 37.30 -15.60 7.79
CA ALA A 457 37.31 -15.99 6.39
C ALA A 457 38.75 -16.03 5.83
N VAL A 458 39.04 -16.96 4.92
CA VAL A 458 40.36 -17.12 4.28
C VAL A 458 40.19 -17.08 2.76
N MET A 459 41.00 -16.23 2.12
CA MET A 459 40.99 -16.04 0.66
C MET A 459 42.39 -16.10 0.09
N LYS A 460 42.49 -16.56 -1.15
CA LYS A 460 43.73 -16.47 -1.96
C LYS A 460 43.74 -15.14 -2.74
N VAL A 461 44.90 -14.46 -2.73
CA VAL A 461 45.16 -13.36 -3.65
C VAL A 461 45.98 -13.90 -4.80
N PRO A 462 45.49 -13.80 -6.08
CA PRO A 462 46.23 -14.29 -7.24
C PRO A 462 47.55 -13.53 -7.43
N THR A 463 48.54 -14.18 -8.03
CA THR A 463 49.82 -13.55 -8.38
C THR A 463 49.59 -12.41 -9.39
N GLY A 464 50.27 -11.27 -9.22
CA GLY A 464 50.13 -10.06 -10.07
C GLY A 464 48.85 -9.24 -9.80
N LYS A 465 48.21 -9.50 -8.64
CA LYS A 465 47.07 -8.71 -8.16
C LYS A 465 47.38 -8.11 -6.80
N VAL A 466 46.83 -6.92 -6.57
CA VAL A 466 46.78 -6.25 -5.28
C VAL A 466 45.38 -6.28 -4.71
N MET A 467 45.25 -6.32 -3.39
CA MET A 467 43.97 -6.25 -2.68
C MET A 467 43.64 -4.80 -2.34
N VAL A 468 42.47 -4.35 -2.76
CA VAL A 468 41.85 -3.07 -2.40
C VAL A 468 40.82 -3.34 -1.32
N GLN A 469 40.87 -2.61 -0.20
CA GLN A 469 39.95 -2.78 0.94
C GLN A 469 39.33 -1.44 1.34
N THR A 470 38.03 -1.46 1.65
CA THR A 470 37.28 -0.35 2.25
C THR A 470 36.31 -0.86 3.30
N ILE A 471 35.85 0.03 4.16
CA ILE A 471 34.80 -0.28 5.15
C ILE A 471 33.91 0.93 5.34
N ASP A 472 32.59 0.72 5.18
CA ASP A 472 31.56 1.68 5.49
C ASP A 472 30.48 1.08 6.37
N TYR A 473 29.97 1.89 7.31
CA TYR A 473 28.93 1.48 8.25
C TYR A 473 28.12 2.70 8.70
N PHE A 474 26.78 2.62 8.59
CA PHE A 474 25.90 3.71 9.01
C PHE A 474 24.55 3.22 9.53
N THR A 475 23.86 4.07 10.27
CA THR A 475 22.52 3.80 10.79
C THR A 475 21.50 3.87 9.66
N SER A 476 20.41 3.13 9.79
CA SER A 476 19.37 3.05 8.77
C SER A 476 18.80 4.42 8.42
N LEU A 477 18.80 4.74 7.13
CA LEU A 477 18.23 5.97 6.54
C LEU A 477 16.73 5.85 6.32
N ILE A 478 16.22 4.61 6.25
CA ILE A 478 14.81 4.30 5.98
C ILE A 478 14.36 3.12 6.86
N ASN A 479 13.06 3.05 7.13
CA ASN A 479 12.49 2.00 7.98
C ASN A 479 12.15 0.71 7.20
N ASP A 480 12.97 0.34 6.23
CA ASP A 480 12.88 -0.90 5.46
C ASP A 480 14.24 -1.60 5.43
N PRO A 481 14.45 -2.67 6.21
CA PRO A 481 15.75 -3.36 6.28
C PRO A 481 16.22 -3.93 4.95
N TYR A 482 15.30 -4.43 4.12
CA TYR A 482 15.61 -5.05 2.84
C TYR A 482 16.14 -4.03 1.81
N ILE A 483 15.48 -2.88 1.70
CA ILE A 483 15.93 -1.81 0.80
C ILE A 483 17.15 -1.08 1.38
N PHE A 484 17.18 -0.86 2.70
CA PHE A 484 18.33 -0.26 3.36
C PHE A 484 19.63 -1.06 3.09
N ALA A 485 19.58 -2.39 3.16
CA ALA A 485 20.74 -3.22 2.86
C ALA A 485 21.17 -3.10 1.39
N GLN A 486 20.24 -3.01 0.44
CA GLN A 486 20.56 -2.81 -0.97
C GLN A 486 21.29 -1.48 -1.21
N ILE A 487 20.82 -0.41 -0.56
CA ILE A 487 21.48 0.91 -0.61
C ILE A 487 22.88 0.81 -0.02
N THR A 488 23.03 0.17 1.14
CA THR A 488 24.31 0.02 1.84
C THR A 488 25.33 -0.74 1.00
N VAL A 489 24.94 -1.87 0.39
CA VAL A 489 25.85 -2.65 -0.48
C VAL A 489 26.35 -1.80 -1.65
N ASN A 490 25.44 -1.11 -2.36
CA ASN A 490 25.84 -0.27 -3.48
C ASN A 490 26.78 0.86 -3.06
N HIS A 491 26.53 1.47 -1.89
CA HIS A 491 27.39 2.49 -1.33
C HIS A 491 28.79 1.94 -1.00
N CYS A 492 28.86 0.85 -0.22
CA CYS A 492 30.14 0.26 0.19
C CYS A 492 30.98 -0.25 -1.00
N LEU A 493 30.35 -0.79 -2.05
CA LEU A 493 31.06 -1.25 -3.25
C LEU A 493 31.54 -0.10 -4.13
N SER A 494 30.98 1.10 -4.00
CA SER A 494 31.35 2.25 -4.83
C SER A 494 32.82 2.64 -4.69
N ASP A 495 33.39 2.50 -3.49
CA ASP A 495 34.80 2.80 -3.23
C ASP A 495 35.74 1.83 -3.96
N ILE A 496 35.40 0.54 -3.99
CA ILE A 496 36.15 -0.46 -4.73
C ILE A 496 36.14 -0.13 -6.22
N PHE A 497 34.97 0.22 -6.78
CA PHE A 497 34.84 0.63 -8.17
C PHE A 497 35.56 1.94 -8.47
N ALA A 498 35.55 2.92 -7.55
CA ALA A 498 36.25 4.19 -7.70
C ALA A 498 37.78 4.02 -7.80
N MET A 499 38.32 2.96 -7.17
CA MET A 499 39.73 2.58 -7.26
C MET A 499 40.06 1.73 -8.50
N GLY A 500 39.10 1.53 -9.42
CA GLY A 500 39.29 0.69 -10.60
C GLY A 500 39.44 -0.81 -10.30
N ALA A 501 39.13 -1.23 -9.06
CA ALA A 501 39.22 -2.61 -8.64
C ALA A 501 37.90 -3.37 -8.88
N ILE A 502 38.00 -4.69 -9.00
CA ILE A 502 36.86 -5.59 -9.13
C ILE A 502 36.51 -6.11 -7.74
N PRO A 503 35.33 -5.81 -7.17
CA PRO A 503 34.95 -6.32 -5.86
C PRO A 503 34.81 -7.85 -5.89
N THR A 504 35.23 -8.52 -4.82
CA THR A 504 35.31 -9.99 -4.75
C THR A 504 34.54 -10.57 -3.57
N SER A 505 34.70 -9.98 -2.40
CA SER A 505 34.10 -10.50 -1.17
C SER A 505 33.82 -9.39 -0.15
N VAL A 506 32.90 -9.68 0.77
CA VAL A 506 32.56 -8.77 1.86
C VAL A 506 32.35 -9.50 3.18
N LEU A 507 32.64 -8.80 4.29
CA LEU A 507 32.21 -9.14 5.63
C LEU A 507 31.10 -8.18 6.07
N ALA A 508 29.98 -8.70 6.55
CA ALA A 508 28.83 -7.91 6.98
C ALA A 508 28.94 -7.48 8.45
N LEU A 509 28.68 -6.21 8.71
CA LEU A 509 28.56 -5.64 10.06
C LEU A 509 27.09 -5.24 10.27
N ALA A 510 26.37 -5.90 11.18
CA ALA A 510 24.95 -5.65 11.40
C ALA A 510 24.65 -5.36 12.86
N THR A 511 23.95 -4.25 13.12
CA THR A 511 23.33 -3.97 14.41
C THR A 511 21.82 -4.06 14.25
N ILE A 512 21.20 -4.99 14.99
CA ILE A 512 19.76 -5.27 14.92
C ILE A 512 19.08 -4.70 16.16
N PRO A 513 17.93 -3.98 16.03
CA PRO A 513 17.20 -3.46 17.17
C PRO A 513 16.81 -4.55 18.16
N TYR A 514 16.83 -4.22 19.45
CA TYR A 514 16.41 -5.13 20.51
C TYR A 514 14.98 -5.63 20.28
N GLY A 515 14.76 -6.93 20.46
CA GLY A 515 13.47 -7.57 20.26
C GLY A 515 13.44 -9.01 20.73
N LYS A 516 12.25 -9.63 20.67
CA LYS A 516 12.16 -11.10 20.84
C LYS A 516 12.91 -11.78 19.67
N SER A 517 13.39 -13.00 19.92
CA SER A 517 14.21 -13.76 18.94
C SER A 517 13.58 -13.78 17.53
N SER A 518 12.29 -14.02 17.41
CA SER A 518 11.61 -14.03 16.09
C SER A 518 11.57 -12.67 15.38
N THR A 519 11.58 -11.55 16.13
CA THR A 519 11.63 -10.20 15.53
C THR A 519 13.04 -9.85 15.09
N VAL A 520 14.05 -10.25 15.87
CA VAL A 520 15.48 -10.10 15.52
C VAL A 520 15.80 -10.96 14.30
N GLU A 521 15.34 -12.21 14.29
CA GLU A 521 15.48 -13.14 13.16
C GLU A 521 14.91 -12.54 11.87
N GLU A 522 13.65 -12.07 11.91
CA GLU A 522 12.98 -11.49 10.74
C GLU A 522 13.70 -10.24 10.22
N THR A 523 14.15 -9.35 11.13
CA THR A 523 14.87 -8.14 10.74
C THR A 523 16.21 -8.47 10.10
N LEU A 524 16.97 -9.39 10.68
CA LEU A 524 18.25 -9.83 10.16
C LEU A 524 18.08 -10.55 8.82
N PHE A 525 17.06 -11.40 8.69
CA PHE A 525 16.75 -12.08 7.44
C PHE A 525 16.44 -11.12 6.30
N GLN A 526 15.55 -10.12 6.52
CA GLN A 526 15.24 -9.10 5.52
C GLN A 526 16.49 -8.28 5.14
N LEU A 527 17.32 -7.94 6.13
CA LEU A 527 18.55 -7.18 5.90
C LEU A 527 19.55 -7.97 5.03
N LEU A 528 19.86 -9.20 5.41
CA LEU A 528 20.82 -10.04 4.67
C LEU A 528 20.29 -10.44 3.29
N SER A 529 18.98 -10.68 3.14
CA SER A 529 18.36 -10.96 1.84
C SER A 529 18.50 -9.77 0.88
N GLY A 530 18.32 -8.54 1.39
CA GLY A 530 18.54 -7.31 0.61
C GLY A 530 19.99 -7.15 0.20
N ALA A 531 20.93 -7.41 1.12
CA ALA A 531 22.36 -7.37 0.84
C ALA A 531 22.75 -8.39 -0.24
N LEU A 532 22.36 -9.64 -0.07
CA LEU A 532 22.66 -10.71 -1.03
C LEU A 532 22.12 -10.46 -2.43
N LYS A 533 20.94 -9.85 -2.54
CA LYS A 533 20.40 -9.47 -3.85
C LYS A 533 21.37 -8.59 -4.64
N GLN A 534 21.96 -7.57 -4.01
CA GLN A 534 22.92 -6.67 -4.66
C GLN A 534 24.29 -7.32 -4.83
N LEU A 535 24.76 -8.04 -3.82
CA LEU A 535 26.04 -8.76 -3.91
C LEU A 535 26.03 -9.78 -5.04
N ASN A 536 24.95 -10.53 -5.21
CA ASN A 536 24.81 -11.47 -6.33
C ASN A 536 24.82 -10.79 -7.70
N GLN A 537 24.17 -9.62 -7.82
CA GLN A 537 24.23 -8.82 -9.05
C GLN A 537 25.64 -8.33 -9.38
N ALA A 538 26.41 -7.97 -8.34
CA ALA A 538 27.80 -7.56 -8.47
C ALA A 538 28.79 -8.73 -8.51
N GLN A 539 28.33 -9.98 -8.43
CA GLN A 539 29.15 -11.20 -8.36
C GLN A 539 30.13 -11.21 -7.16
N VAL A 540 29.74 -10.62 -6.05
CA VAL A 540 30.50 -10.50 -4.81
C VAL A 540 30.02 -11.53 -3.79
N SER A 541 30.93 -12.17 -3.07
CA SER A 541 30.61 -13.18 -2.08
C SER A 541 30.53 -12.58 -0.67
N LEU A 542 29.44 -12.88 0.05
CA LEU A 542 29.39 -12.67 1.50
C LEU A 542 30.12 -13.83 2.18
N ILE A 543 31.25 -13.53 2.85
CA ILE A 543 32.15 -14.55 3.40
C ILE A 543 32.11 -14.65 4.92
N GLY A 544 31.42 -13.74 5.60
CA GLY A 544 31.32 -13.71 7.06
C GLY A 544 30.81 -12.37 7.56
N GLY A 545 31.03 -12.10 8.84
CA GLY A 545 30.68 -10.82 9.42
C GLY A 545 30.49 -10.86 10.94
N HIS A 546 29.90 -9.77 11.46
CA HIS A 546 29.60 -9.61 12.88
C HIS A 546 28.20 -9.04 13.08
N THR A 547 27.44 -9.65 14.00
CA THR A 547 26.05 -9.29 14.25
C THR A 547 25.81 -9.05 15.73
N ILE A 548 25.33 -7.86 16.08
CA ILE A 548 25.00 -7.47 17.46
C ILE A 548 23.57 -6.96 17.55
N GLN A 549 23.04 -6.87 18.76
CA GLN A 549 21.82 -6.12 19.05
C GLN A 549 22.19 -4.72 19.59
N GLY A 550 21.38 -3.72 19.23
CA GLY A 550 21.54 -2.34 19.65
C GLY A 550 20.25 -1.53 19.52
N ASP A 551 20.34 -0.23 19.76
CA ASP A 551 19.17 0.65 19.81
C ASP A 551 18.53 0.89 18.45
N LYS A 552 19.35 0.95 17.40
CA LYS A 552 18.95 1.28 16.03
C LYS A 552 19.47 0.27 15.06
N LEU A 553 18.72 0.05 13.99
CA LEU A 553 19.20 -0.70 12.84
C LEU A 553 20.39 0.04 12.23
N ALA A 554 21.51 -0.66 12.06
CA ALA A 554 22.66 -0.17 11.33
C ALA A 554 23.30 -1.33 10.56
N PHE A 555 23.91 -1.01 9.42
CA PHE A 555 24.51 -1.98 8.54
C PHE A 555 25.70 -1.39 7.81
N GLY A 556 26.67 -2.21 7.51
CA GLY A 556 27.84 -1.87 6.74
C GLY A 556 28.59 -3.10 6.28
N LEU A 557 29.57 -2.88 5.42
CA LEU A 557 30.40 -3.93 4.85
C LEU A 557 31.87 -3.54 4.94
N SER A 558 32.72 -4.52 5.29
CA SER A 558 34.12 -4.48 4.93
C SER A 558 34.25 -5.17 3.58
N CYS A 559 34.66 -4.41 2.55
CA CYS A 559 34.71 -4.85 1.17
C CYS A 559 36.17 -5.12 0.72
N ASN A 560 36.34 -6.20 -0.03
CA ASN A 560 37.60 -6.55 -0.66
C ASN A 560 37.41 -6.57 -2.18
N GLY A 561 38.38 -6.01 -2.91
CA GLY A 561 38.47 -6.04 -4.36
C GLY A 561 39.87 -6.38 -4.83
N LEU A 562 40.01 -6.74 -6.09
CA LEU A 562 41.30 -7.02 -6.73
C LEU A 562 41.55 -6.04 -7.87
N ALA A 563 42.77 -5.51 -7.94
CA ALA A 563 43.27 -4.72 -9.05
C ALA A 563 44.57 -5.33 -9.57
N ASP A 564 44.99 -4.92 -10.77
CA ASP A 564 46.34 -5.23 -11.27
C ASP A 564 47.40 -4.44 -10.50
N GLU A 565 48.59 -4.99 -10.33
CA GLU A 565 49.73 -4.30 -9.72
C GLU A 565 50.14 -3.04 -10.46
#